data_3892b7a299cf4f87023b3cb0b92282e8
#
_entry.id   3892b7a299cf4f87023b3cb0b92282e8
#
_cell.length_a   1.000
_cell.length_b   1.000
_cell.length_c   1.000
_cell.angle_alpha   90.00
_cell.angle_beta   90.00
_cell.angle_gamma   90.00
#
_symmetry.space_group_name_H-M   'P 1'
#
loop_
_entity.id
_entity.type
_entity.pdbx_description
1 polymer ?
#
loop_
_entity_poly.entity_id
_entity_poly.type
_entity_poly.pdbx_seq_one_letter_code
_entity_poly.pdbx_strand_id
1 'polypeptide(L)'
;MAFAYYVVGSYKRNMITHDPNTNVGFDFDFNIVFNNKHGYSPAKLKNALREALNKIAKKYQFDFPEDSTRVLTLKVKDRKQSRIIYSIDLAIVNENFTKYIHFDKTYGVNEYAYKWQAMPQGYENFSIKFETLKKAGYSKELRDEYLRRKNNNRDNNIHSRDILIQTVNDLYQLKGLYLNSSSALLLGHSNMYVLK
;
A
#
# COMPACT_ATOMS: atom_id res chain seq x y z
N MET A 1 -21.08 4.04 -8.03
CA MET A 1 -20.51 2.72 -7.62
C MET A 1 -20.02 2.88 -6.19
N ALA A 2 -20.55 2.10 -5.24
CA ALA A 2 -20.13 2.19 -3.84
C ALA A 2 -18.78 1.47 -3.65
N PHE A 3 -17.96 1.95 -2.73
CA PHE A 3 -16.67 1.36 -2.40
C PHE A 3 -16.35 1.53 -0.91
N ALA A 4 -15.47 0.67 -0.41
CA ALA A 4 -14.79 0.83 0.86
C ALA A 4 -13.30 1.10 0.62
N TYR A 5 -12.65 1.80 1.55
CA TYR A 5 -11.21 1.99 1.49
C TYR A 5 -10.53 1.51 2.78
N TYR A 6 -9.30 1.09 2.64
CA TYR A 6 -8.48 0.59 3.74
C TYR A 6 -7.11 1.24 3.67
N VAL A 7 -6.73 1.90 4.74
CA VAL A 7 -5.36 2.41 4.88
C VAL A 7 -4.41 1.23 5.02
N VAL A 8 -3.35 1.23 4.23
CA VAL A 8 -2.31 0.19 4.23
C VAL A 8 -0.92 0.83 4.28
N GLY A 9 0.13 0.09 3.96
CA GLY A 9 1.48 0.63 3.83
C GLY A 9 2.10 1.16 5.13
N SER A 10 3.04 2.07 4.98
CA SER A 10 3.85 2.63 6.07
C SER A 10 3.03 3.51 7.00
N TYR A 11 2.07 4.26 6.47
CA TYR A 11 1.20 5.14 7.27
C TYR A 11 0.37 4.35 8.29
N LYS A 12 -0.27 3.25 7.86
CA LYS A 12 -1.02 2.37 8.79
C LYS A 12 -0.17 1.86 9.96
N ARG A 13 1.13 1.72 9.75
CA ARG A 13 2.07 1.16 10.72
C ARG A 13 2.78 2.20 11.57
N ASN A 14 2.45 3.49 11.43
CA ASN A 14 3.20 4.61 12.03
C ASN A 14 4.68 4.61 11.64
N MET A 15 4.97 4.22 10.41
CA MET A 15 6.32 4.13 9.82
C MET A 15 6.51 5.03 8.60
N ILE A 16 5.57 5.97 8.40
CA ILE A 16 5.70 6.96 7.33
C ILE A 16 6.92 7.83 7.60
N THR A 17 7.71 8.03 6.56
CA THR A 17 8.95 8.80 6.64
C THR A 17 9.06 9.73 5.46
N HIS A 18 9.71 10.84 5.70
CA HIS A 18 10.07 11.83 4.70
C HIS A 18 11.57 12.04 4.77
N ASP A 19 12.24 12.02 3.62
CA ASP A 19 13.63 12.45 3.51
C ASP A 19 13.65 13.89 3.03
N PRO A 20 14.02 14.86 3.90
CA PRO A 20 14.01 16.28 3.54
C PRO A 20 15.02 16.64 2.44
N ASN A 21 15.99 15.75 2.14
CA ASN A 21 17.00 15.96 1.11
C ASN A 21 16.55 15.44 -0.28
N THR A 22 15.33 14.91 -0.39
CA THR A 22 14.79 14.42 -1.65
C THR A 22 13.53 15.18 -2.04
N ASN A 23 13.16 15.08 -3.33
CA ASN A 23 11.90 15.63 -3.85
C ASN A 23 10.70 14.68 -3.61
N VAL A 24 10.90 13.61 -2.83
CA VAL A 24 9.88 12.61 -2.52
C VAL A 24 9.22 12.98 -1.20
N GLY A 25 7.92 13.25 -1.24
CA GLY A 25 7.11 13.55 -0.07
C GLY A 25 6.66 12.31 0.69
N PHE A 26 5.62 12.46 1.48
CA PHE A 26 4.98 11.33 2.17
C PHE A 26 4.16 10.48 1.20
N ASP A 27 4.22 9.15 1.36
CA ASP A 27 3.40 8.21 0.59
C ASP A 27 2.27 7.66 1.46
N PHE A 28 1.05 7.78 0.96
CA PHE A 28 -0.16 7.24 1.58
C PHE A 28 -0.72 6.12 0.70
N ASP A 29 -0.73 4.90 1.22
CA ASP A 29 -1.22 3.73 0.50
C ASP A 29 -2.63 3.36 0.93
N PHE A 30 -3.50 3.10 -0.05
CA PHE A 30 -4.88 2.65 0.18
C PHE A 30 -5.22 1.45 -0.70
N ASN A 31 -5.95 0.51 -0.12
CA ASN A 31 -6.68 -0.50 -0.87
C ASN A 31 -8.14 -0.03 -1.04
N ILE A 32 -8.63 -0.10 -2.26
CA ILE A 32 -10.01 0.23 -2.63
C ILE A 32 -10.74 -1.07 -2.96
N VAL A 33 -11.84 -1.32 -2.29
CA VAL A 33 -12.73 -2.47 -2.53
C VAL A 33 -14.05 -1.94 -3.08
N PHE A 34 -14.34 -2.22 -4.34
CA PHE A 34 -15.63 -1.89 -4.91
C PHE A 34 -16.70 -2.93 -4.56
N ASN A 35 -17.90 -2.48 -4.24
CA ASN A 35 -19.07 -3.35 -4.22
C ASN A 35 -19.44 -3.72 -5.67
N ASN A 36 -18.86 -4.81 -6.15
CA ASN A 36 -18.97 -5.24 -7.55
C ASN A 36 -20.09 -6.24 -7.79
N LYS A 37 -21.29 -6.02 -7.24
CA LYS A 37 -22.48 -6.90 -7.42
C LYS A 37 -22.87 -7.10 -8.89
N HIS A 38 -22.49 -6.18 -9.77
CA HIS A 38 -22.81 -6.24 -11.20
C HIS A 38 -21.72 -6.91 -12.05
N GLY A 39 -20.66 -7.46 -11.44
CA GLY A 39 -19.60 -8.17 -12.16
C GLY A 39 -18.81 -7.29 -13.14
N TYR A 40 -18.60 -6.02 -12.84
CA TYR A 40 -17.80 -5.13 -13.70
C TYR A 40 -16.39 -5.65 -13.90
N SER A 41 -15.87 -5.49 -15.12
CA SER A 41 -14.50 -5.87 -15.46
C SER A 41 -13.46 -5.05 -14.70
N PRO A 42 -12.22 -5.56 -14.53
CA PRO A 42 -11.11 -4.83 -13.94
C PRO A 42 -10.88 -3.46 -14.58
N ALA A 43 -10.95 -3.39 -15.92
CA ALA A 43 -10.81 -2.13 -16.66
C ALA A 43 -11.90 -1.12 -16.28
N LYS A 44 -13.15 -1.56 -16.17
CA LYS A 44 -14.26 -0.67 -15.79
C LYS A 44 -14.10 -0.14 -14.36
N LEU A 45 -13.67 -0.97 -13.42
CA LEU A 45 -13.38 -0.54 -12.04
C LEU A 45 -12.22 0.46 -11.99
N LYS A 46 -11.14 0.17 -12.72
CA LYS A 46 -9.97 1.06 -12.78
C LYS A 46 -10.31 2.41 -13.41
N ASN A 47 -11.09 2.41 -14.49
CA ASN A 47 -11.55 3.64 -15.15
C ASN A 47 -12.48 4.47 -14.24
N ALA A 48 -13.41 3.83 -13.53
CA ALA A 48 -14.27 4.52 -12.58
C ALA A 48 -13.47 5.24 -11.47
N LEU A 49 -12.45 4.58 -10.93
CA LEU A 49 -11.54 5.20 -9.96
C LEU A 49 -10.77 6.36 -10.58
N ARG A 50 -10.20 6.16 -11.79
CA ARG A 50 -9.45 7.22 -12.50
C ARG A 50 -10.31 8.45 -12.77
N GLU A 51 -11.55 8.27 -13.23
CA GLU A 51 -12.48 9.38 -13.46
C GLU A 51 -12.82 10.14 -12.18
N ALA A 52 -13.03 9.43 -11.07
CA ALA A 52 -13.25 10.07 -9.77
C ALA A 52 -12.02 10.87 -9.32
N LEU A 53 -10.81 10.32 -9.49
CA LEU A 53 -9.56 11.01 -9.17
C LEU A 53 -9.31 12.22 -10.09
N ASN A 54 -9.65 12.12 -11.38
CA ASN A 54 -9.56 13.26 -12.32
C ASN A 54 -10.43 14.44 -11.87
N LYS A 55 -11.64 14.17 -11.36
CA LYS A 55 -12.51 15.22 -10.81
C LYS A 55 -11.89 15.88 -9.57
N ILE A 56 -11.29 15.08 -8.68
CA ILE A 56 -10.58 15.57 -7.50
C ILE A 56 -9.36 16.39 -7.92
N ALA A 57 -8.54 15.87 -8.83
CA ALA A 57 -7.36 16.56 -9.35
C ALA A 57 -7.72 17.93 -9.94
N LYS A 58 -8.78 17.99 -10.76
CA LYS A 58 -9.27 19.25 -11.34
C LYS A 58 -9.76 20.22 -10.25
N LYS A 59 -10.53 19.72 -9.28
CA LYS A 59 -11.11 20.56 -8.21
C LYS A 59 -10.04 21.19 -7.31
N TYR A 60 -9.01 20.43 -6.97
CA TYR A 60 -7.97 20.86 -6.02
C TYR A 60 -6.65 21.22 -6.68
N GLN A 61 -6.59 21.30 -8.02
CA GLN A 61 -5.40 21.63 -8.82
C GLN A 61 -4.20 20.69 -8.54
N PHE A 62 -4.51 19.41 -8.31
CA PHE A 62 -3.50 18.37 -8.24
C PHE A 62 -3.09 17.90 -9.64
N ASP A 63 -2.00 17.15 -9.74
CA ASP A 63 -1.66 16.46 -10.98
C ASP A 63 -2.69 15.37 -11.29
N PHE A 64 -2.91 15.08 -12.57
CA PHE A 64 -3.76 13.95 -12.93
C PHE A 64 -3.14 12.62 -12.48
N PRO A 65 -4.00 11.64 -12.11
CA PRO A 65 -3.51 10.36 -11.60
C PRO A 65 -2.68 9.61 -12.66
N GLU A 66 -1.52 9.16 -12.24
CA GLU A 66 -0.64 8.29 -13.02
C GLU A 66 -1.02 6.84 -12.82
N ASP A 67 -1.08 6.06 -13.91
CA ASP A 67 -1.34 4.62 -13.82
C ASP A 67 -0.02 3.85 -13.79
N SER A 68 0.16 3.06 -12.77
CA SER A 68 1.26 2.12 -12.64
C SER A 68 0.75 0.67 -12.73
N THR A 69 1.66 -0.28 -12.66
CA THR A 69 1.32 -1.72 -12.73
C THR A 69 0.25 -2.14 -11.71
N ARG A 70 0.20 -1.50 -10.55
CA ARG A 70 -0.69 -1.91 -9.46
C ARG A 70 -1.62 -0.81 -8.97
N VAL A 71 -1.16 0.43 -8.95
CA VAL A 71 -1.88 1.53 -8.32
C VAL A 71 -2.22 2.64 -9.32
N LEU A 72 -3.18 3.47 -8.95
CA LEU A 72 -3.31 4.84 -9.45
C LEU A 72 -2.69 5.77 -8.43
N THR A 73 -1.72 6.56 -8.84
CA THR A 73 -0.99 7.50 -7.98
C THR A 73 -1.45 8.92 -8.24
N LEU A 74 -1.93 9.59 -7.20
CA LEU A 74 -2.23 11.02 -7.22
C LEU A 74 -1.11 11.75 -6.47
N LYS A 75 -0.43 12.69 -7.13
CA LYS A 75 0.65 13.48 -6.54
C LYS A 75 0.21 14.90 -6.23
N VAL A 76 0.54 15.36 -5.04
CA VAL A 76 0.35 16.75 -4.63
C VAL A 76 1.71 17.42 -4.56
N LYS A 77 1.90 18.45 -5.37
CA LYS A 77 3.19 19.13 -5.54
C LYS A 77 3.18 20.56 -5.02
N ASP A 78 4.25 20.94 -4.39
CA ASP A 78 4.61 22.35 -4.26
C ASP A 78 5.28 22.80 -5.57
N ARG A 79 4.51 23.49 -6.41
CA ARG A 79 4.99 23.93 -7.73
C ARG A 79 6.06 25.01 -7.64
N LYS A 80 6.10 25.78 -6.54
CA LYS A 80 7.13 26.83 -6.34
C LYS A 80 8.49 26.22 -6.05
N GLN A 81 8.51 25.10 -5.33
CA GLN A 81 9.73 24.41 -4.93
C GLN A 81 10.01 23.16 -5.77
N SER A 82 9.18 22.88 -6.77
CA SER A 82 9.29 21.70 -7.66
C SER A 82 9.44 20.38 -6.90
N ARG A 83 8.75 20.25 -5.76
CA ARG A 83 8.81 19.05 -4.91
C ARG A 83 7.45 18.43 -4.70
N ILE A 84 7.42 17.12 -4.51
CA ILE A 84 6.23 16.37 -4.10
C ILE A 84 6.05 16.60 -2.60
N ILE A 85 4.86 17.09 -2.19
CA ILE A 85 4.50 17.22 -0.78
C ILE A 85 4.07 15.85 -0.24
N TYR A 86 3.17 15.19 -0.98
CA TYR A 86 2.75 13.81 -0.72
C TYR A 86 2.19 13.15 -1.97
N SER A 87 2.18 11.84 -1.97
CA SER A 87 1.51 11.00 -2.96
C SER A 87 0.47 10.10 -2.30
N ILE A 88 -0.54 9.73 -3.07
CA ILE A 88 -1.61 8.83 -2.66
C ILE A 88 -1.66 7.71 -3.67
N ASP A 89 -1.34 6.50 -3.21
CA ASP A 89 -1.37 5.28 -4.00
C ASP A 89 -2.64 4.48 -3.72
N LEU A 90 -3.45 4.25 -4.75
CA LEU A 90 -4.72 3.53 -4.64
C LEU A 90 -4.67 2.25 -5.45
N ALA A 91 -4.61 1.11 -4.75
CA ALA A 91 -4.73 -0.22 -5.34
C ALA A 91 -6.17 -0.70 -5.27
N ILE A 92 -6.72 -1.21 -6.38
CA ILE A 92 -8.03 -1.88 -6.34
C ILE A 92 -7.80 -3.35 -6.01
N VAL A 93 -8.45 -3.83 -4.95
CA VAL A 93 -8.37 -5.20 -4.48
C VAL A 93 -9.77 -5.83 -4.44
N ASN A 94 -9.84 -7.15 -4.50
CA ASN A 94 -11.11 -7.87 -4.34
C ASN A 94 -11.54 -7.90 -2.86
N GLU A 95 -12.78 -8.27 -2.61
CA GLU A 95 -13.41 -8.28 -1.27
C GLU A 95 -12.63 -9.12 -0.24
N ASN A 96 -12.01 -10.21 -0.70
CA ASN A 96 -11.23 -11.10 0.18
C ASN A 96 -9.74 -10.73 0.28
N PHE A 97 -9.31 -9.64 -0.32
CA PHE A 97 -7.91 -9.19 -0.34
C PHE A 97 -6.91 -10.23 -0.89
N THR A 98 -7.37 -11.15 -1.74
CA THR A 98 -6.54 -12.20 -2.36
C THR A 98 -6.04 -11.83 -3.74
N LYS A 99 -6.65 -10.83 -4.38
CA LYS A 99 -6.32 -10.37 -5.73
C LYS A 99 -6.30 -8.84 -5.78
N TYR A 100 -5.52 -8.30 -6.72
CA TYR A 100 -5.51 -6.88 -7.08
C TYR A 100 -5.64 -6.70 -8.58
N ILE A 101 -6.04 -5.51 -9.04
CA ILE A 101 -6.04 -5.18 -10.46
C ILE A 101 -4.62 -4.87 -10.90
N HIS A 102 -4.09 -5.70 -11.78
CA HIS A 102 -2.79 -5.53 -12.43
C HIS A 102 -2.98 -4.84 -13.79
N PHE A 103 -2.12 -3.87 -14.08
CA PHE A 103 -2.00 -3.22 -15.38
C PHE A 103 -0.80 -3.79 -16.14
N ASP A 104 -1.07 -4.46 -17.24
CA ASP A 104 -0.04 -4.98 -18.14
C ASP A 104 0.21 -3.99 -19.26
N LYS A 105 1.32 -3.29 -19.16
CA LYS A 105 1.70 -2.22 -20.09
C LYS A 105 1.92 -2.69 -21.53
N THR A 106 2.14 -3.98 -21.76
CA THR A 106 2.36 -4.55 -23.10
C THR A 106 1.15 -4.44 -24.01
N TYR A 107 -0.06 -4.38 -23.41
CA TYR A 107 -1.32 -4.24 -24.15
C TYR A 107 -1.75 -2.78 -24.41
N GLY A 108 -0.95 -1.80 -24.02
CA GLY A 108 -1.38 -0.41 -24.06
C GLY A 108 -2.52 -0.13 -23.08
N VAL A 109 -3.23 0.99 -23.27
CA VAL A 109 -4.37 1.37 -22.39
C VAL A 109 -5.68 0.89 -23.03
N ASN A 110 -5.97 -0.40 -22.94
CA ASN A 110 -7.22 -1.00 -23.37
C ASN A 110 -7.81 -1.90 -22.28
N GLU A 111 -9.00 -2.47 -22.51
CA GLU A 111 -9.66 -3.32 -21.51
C GLU A 111 -8.91 -4.60 -21.17
N TYR A 112 -8.10 -5.14 -22.09
CA TYR A 112 -7.31 -6.36 -21.89
C TYR A 112 -6.05 -6.12 -21.06
N ALA A 113 -5.62 -4.86 -20.94
CA ALA A 113 -4.47 -4.49 -20.11
C ALA A 113 -4.71 -4.66 -18.61
N TYR A 114 -5.96 -4.76 -18.18
CA TYR A 114 -6.33 -4.84 -16.77
C TYR A 114 -6.89 -6.23 -16.44
N LYS A 115 -6.24 -6.91 -15.50
CA LYS A 115 -6.65 -8.24 -15.05
C LYS A 115 -6.56 -8.39 -13.53
N TRP A 116 -7.38 -9.28 -12.95
CA TRP A 116 -7.19 -9.70 -11.58
C TRP A 116 -5.96 -10.59 -11.47
N GLN A 117 -5.03 -10.19 -10.63
CA GLN A 117 -3.82 -10.96 -10.32
C GLN A 117 -3.80 -11.31 -8.84
N ALA A 118 -3.36 -12.53 -8.52
CA ALA A 118 -3.20 -12.98 -7.14
C ALA A 118 -2.22 -12.10 -6.38
N MET A 119 -2.52 -11.84 -5.10
CA MET A 119 -1.56 -11.20 -4.21
C MET A 119 -0.30 -12.07 -4.11
N PRO A 120 0.90 -11.46 -4.09
CA PRO A 120 2.12 -12.21 -3.83
C PRO A 120 1.99 -12.98 -2.52
N GLN A 121 2.32 -14.26 -2.55
CA GLN A 121 2.41 -15.10 -1.36
C GLN A 121 3.77 -14.90 -0.66
N GLY A 122 3.92 -15.46 0.53
CA GLY A 122 5.17 -15.41 1.29
C GLY A 122 5.18 -14.41 2.45
N TYR A 123 4.03 -13.81 2.74
CA TYR A 123 3.90 -12.83 3.83
C TYR A 123 2.88 -13.24 4.89
N GLU A 124 2.49 -14.52 4.89
CA GLU A 124 1.41 -15.02 5.76
C GLU A 124 1.65 -14.74 7.23
N ASN A 125 2.91 -14.80 7.66
CA ASN A 125 3.28 -14.57 9.05
C ASN A 125 3.75 -13.14 9.34
N PHE A 126 3.85 -12.27 8.33
CA PHE A 126 4.36 -10.91 8.52
C PHE A 126 3.50 -10.11 9.49
N SER A 127 2.19 -10.08 9.29
CA SER A 127 1.28 -9.31 10.14
C SER A 127 1.28 -9.83 11.58
N ILE A 128 1.35 -11.14 11.76
CA ILE A 128 1.41 -11.76 13.07
C ILE A 128 2.71 -11.38 13.79
N LYS A 129 3.85 -11.56 13.13
CA LYS A 129 5.17 -11.19 13.70
C LYS A 129 5.26 -9.70 14.02
N PHE A 130 4.77 -8.86 13.11
CA PHE A 130 4.74 -7.41 13.30
C PHE A 130 3.93 -7.01 14.53
N GLU A 131 2.70 -7.51 14.67
CA GLU A 131 1.85 -7.20 15.82
C GLU A 131 2.40 -7.83 17.13
N THR A 132 3.05 -9.00 17.06
CA THR A 132 3.72 -9.59 18.23
C THR A 132 4.86 -8.71 18.71
N LEU A 133 5.72 -8.22 17.82
CA LEU A 133 6.79 -7.27 18.16
C LEU A 133 6.23 -5.99 18.80
N LYS A 134 5.14 -5.46 18.27
CA LYS A 134 4.49 -4.27 18.83
C LYS A 134 3.95 -4.53 20.23
N LYS A 135 3.23 -5.63 20.43
CA LYS A 135 2.68 -6.02 21.75
C LYS A 135 3.79 -6.28 22.77
N ALA A 136 4.93 -6.78 22.34
CA ALA A 136 6.11 -6.99 23.16
C ALA A 136 6.92 -5.71 23.45
N GLY A 137 6.46 -4.53 22.99
CA GLY A 137 7.09 -3.23 23.26
C GLY A 137 8.22 -2.84 22.32
N TYR A 138 8.50 -3.60 21.25
CA TYR A 138 9.61 -3.36 20.33
C TYR A 138 9.27 -2.41 19.16
N SER A 139 8.18 -1.66 19.24
CA SER A 139 7.74 -0.76 18.15
C SER A 139 8.79 0.28 17.76
N LYS A 140 9.46 0.86 18.75
CA LYS A 140 10.51 1.87 18.51
C LYS A 140 11.73 1.23 17.84
N GLU A 141 12.23 0.13 18.37
CA GLU A 141 13.40 -0.58 17.83
C GLU A 141 13.14 -1.08 16.40
N LEU A 142 11.94 -1.62 16.14
CA LEU A 142 11.53 -2.04 14.81
C LEU A 142 11.54 -0.88 13.80
N ARG A 143 11.00 0.27 14.20
CA ARG A 143 10.98 1.46 13.36
C ARG A 143 12.38 2.00 13.09
N ASP A 144 13.20 2.13 14.13
CA ASP A 144 14.55 2.67 14.01
C ASP A 144 15.42 1.78 13.11
N GLU A 145 15.34 0.46 13.27
CA GLU A 145 16.07 -0.50 12.45
C GLU A 145 15.58 -0.54 10.99
N TYR A 146 14.26 -0.49 10.77
CA TYR A 146 13.69 -0.37 9.42
C TYR A 146 14.20 0.90 8.73
N LEU A 147 14.17 2.05 9.41
CA LEU A 147 14.65 3.31 8.85
C LEU A 147 16.13 3.27 8.53
N ARG A 148 16.94 2.72 9.45
CA ARG A 148 18.37 2.53 9.23
C ARG A 148 18.64 1.71 7.97
N ARG A 149 17.96 0.57 7.80
CA ARG A 149 18.10 -0.29 6.61
C ARG A 149 17.62 0.40 5.35
N LYS A 150 16.45 1.06 5.39
CA LYS A 150 15.89 1.77 4.24
C LYS A 150 16.81 2.89 3.76
N ASN A 151 17.35 3.71 4.67
CA ASN A 151 18.21 4.83 4.32
C ASN A 151 19.60 4.38 3.83
N ASN A 152 20.07 3.20 4.25
CA ASN A 152 21.33 2.63 3.82
C ASN A 152 21.21 1.74 2.57
N ASN A 153 19.99 1.45 2.11
CA ASN A 153 19.79 0.65 0.91
C ASN A 153 20.25 1.42 -0.33
N ARG A 154 21.18 0.82 -1.09
CA ARG A 154 21.68 1.33 -2.37
C ARG A 154 21.25 0.45 -3.55
N ASP A 155 20.54 -0.65 -3.29
CA ASP A 155 20.04 -1.54 -4.32
C ASP A 155 18.61 -1.16 -4.71
N ASN A 156 18.45 -0.65 -5.91
CA ASN A 156 17.16 -0.24 -6.46
C ASN A 156 16.17 -1.40 -6.69
N ASN A 157 16.66 -2.64 -6.66
CA ASN A 157 15.80 -3.83 -6.80
C ASN A 157 15.17 -4.25 -5.47
N ILE A 158 15.67 -3.76 -4.34
CA ILE A 158 15.12 -4.05 -3.02
C ILE A 158 14.14 -2.95 -2.63
N HIS A 159 12.86 -3.29 -2.61
CA HIS A 159 11.82 -2.32 -2.26
C HIS A 159 11.69 -2.13 -0.74
N SER A 160 11.22 -0.96 -0.32
CA SER A 160 11.00 -0.62 1.09
C SER A 160 10.13 -1.65 1.83
N ARG A 161 9.21 -2.31 1.12
CA ARG A 161 8.38 -3.38 1.67
C ARG A 161 9.22 -4.60 2.04
N ASP A 162 10.16 -5.00 1.19
CA ASP A 162 11.00 -6.17 1.40
C ASP A 162 11.95 -5.93 2.57
N ILE A 163 12.50 -4.72 2.67
CA ILE A 163 13.30 -4.27 3.82
C ILE A 163 12.49 -4.37 5.12
N LEU A 164 11.23 -3.92 5.12
CA LEU A 164 10.39 -4.01 6.30
C LEU A 164 10.12 -5.46 6.71
N ILE A 165 9.80 -6.33 5.74
CA ILE A 165 9.54 -7.75 5.99
C ILE A 165 10.78 -8.42 6.57
N GLN A 166 11.94 -8.18 5.98
CA GLN A 166 13.21 -8.70 6.49
C GLN A 166 13.50 -8.19 7.90
N THR A 167 13.32 -6.89 8.14
CA THR A 167 13.52 -6.29 9.48
C THR A 167 12.63 -6.94 10.53
N VAL A 168 11.34 -7.16 10.21
CA VAL A 168 10.41 -7.84 11.10
C VAL A 168 10.85 -9.26 11.40
N ASN A 169 11.26 -10.02 10.38
CA ASN A 169 11.71 -11.39 10.55
C ASN A 169 12.96 -11.48 11.42
N ASP A 170 13.97 -10.66 11.12
CA ASP A 170 15.24 -10.66 11.85
C ASP A 170 15.03 -10.26 13.32
N LEU A 171 14.28 -9.20 13.55
CA LEU A 171 14.01 -8.74 14.90
C LEU A 171 13.19 -9.76 15.70
N TYR A 172 12.20 -10.39 15.07
CA TYR A 172 11.38 -11.44 15.67
C TYR A 172 12.23 -12.63 16.13
N GLN A 173 13.17 -13.06 15.29
CA GLN A 173 14.13 -14.14 15.64
C GLN A 173 15.09 -13.67 16.74
N LEU A 174 15.68 -12.48 16.61
CA LEU A 174 16.64 -11.94 17.59
C LEU A 174 16.05 -11.84 18.99
N LYS A 175 14.75 -11.53 19.10
CA LYS A 175 14.05 -11.43 20.39
C LYS A 175 13.54 -12.78 20.90
N GLY A 176 13.84 -13.89 20.22
CA GLY A 176 13.41 -15.23 20.65
C GLY A 176 11.90 -15.41 20.70
N LEU A 177 11.16 -14.65 19.89
CA LEU A 177 9.70 -14.72 19.82
C LEU A 177 9.30 -15.91 18.92
N TYR A 178 8.34 -16.72 19.40
CA TYR A 178 7.84 -17.87 18.66
C TYR A 178 6.35 -17.72 18.35
N LEU A 179 5.95 -18.16 17.16
CA LEU A 179 4.54 -18.24 16.77
C LEU A 179 3.90 -19.40 17.54
N ASN A 180 3.10 -19.12 18.54
CA ASN A 180 2.23 -20.12 19.12
C ASN A 180 1.05 -20.37 18.18
N SER A 181 0.73 -21.63 17.94
CA SER A 181 -0.33 -22.10 17.00
C SER A 181 -1.71 -21.46 17.26
N SER A 182 -1.95 -20.97 18.47
CA SER A 182 -3.20 -20.30 18.88
C SER A 182 -3.30 -18.84 18.46
N SER A 183 -2.21 -18.19 18.06
CA SER A 183 -2.18 -16.75 17.70
C SER A 183 -2.61 -16.48 16.26
N ALA A 184 -2.67 -17.51 15.41
CA ALA A 184 -3.01 -17.37 13.99
C ALA A 184 -4.50 -17.08 13.73
N LEU A 185 -5.37 -17.38 14.70
CA LEU A 185 -6.84 -17.32 14.53
C LEU A 185 -7.50 -15.98 14.91
N LEU A 186 -6.77 -15.01 15.52
CA LEU A 186 -7.37 -13.83 16.12
C LEU A 186 -7.20 -12.51 15.35
N LEU A 187 -6.51 -12.47 14.21
CA LEU A 187 -6.24 -11.23 13.47
C LEU A 187 -7.05 -11.06 12.18
N GLY A 188 -8.21 -11.71 12.11
CA GLY A 188 -9.23 -11.42 11.11
C GLY A 188 -10.01 -10.15 11.49
N HIS A 189 -9.99 -9.15 10.61
CA HIS A 189 -10.98 -8.07 10.53
C HIS A 189 -11.02 -7.04 11.67
N SER A 190 -10.14 -6.05 11.65
CA SER A 190 -10.44 -4.80 12.35
C SER A 190 -9.98 -3.57 11.54
N ASN A 191 -10.92 -2.67 11.42
CA ASN A 191 -10.95 -1.31 10.87
C ASN A 191 -11.45 -1.18 9.42
N MET A 192 -12.77 -1.35 9.29
CA MET A 192 -13.54 -0.97 8.11
C MET A 192 -14.14 0.43 8.36
N TYR A 193 -13.77 1.43 7.54
CA TYR A 193 -14.50 2.68 7.45
C TYR A 193 -15.39 2.64 6.20
N VAL A 194 -16.70 2.70 6.41
CA VAL A 194 -17.70 2.77 5.33
C VAL A 194 -18.19 4.21 5.22
N LEU A 195 -17.94 4.85 4.09
CA LEU A 195 -18.62 6.09 3.73
C LEU A 195 -19.90 5.74 2.97
N LYS A 196 -21.02 6.26 3.46
CA LYS A 196 -22.33 6.22 2.78
C LYS A 196 -22.42 7.29 1.71
#